data_f83c341ecf0bca83551bb6b94a36c4ed
#
_entry.id   f83c341ecf0bca83551bb6b94a36c4ed
#
_cell.length_a   1.000
_cell.length_b   1.000
_cell.length_c   1.000
_cell.angle_alpha   90.00
_cell.angle_beta   90.00
_cell.angle_gamma   90.00
#
_symmetry.space_group_name_H-M   'P 1'
#
loop_
_entity.id
_entity.type
_entity.pdbx_description
1 polymer ?
#
loop_
_entity_poly.entity_id
_entity_poly.type
_entity_poly.pdbx_seq_one_letter_code
_entity_poly.pdbx_strand_id
1 'polypeptide(L)'
;MNQELLKEIAGYIKEMATTPTADEDILTALKIANSFITEETIQNLIDTGELKLEEENSETESLGSEIITFAKGEITKMDKTFKKHFILNGYIAHVTKRQSGKKGFYYQIRYRRNGYNVEASSVNLQEAKRKFLEKTKPENIGKYLVKKMKSGFNLLEEIFEEWHAYKKGTVVDKEHLRFKVNFMALPEELRQKPITQIRTVDIDTVMKDVKPRKYEELRTLFNGIFKYAVASGIIQHNPVALIKFKRAERQTRDALPKKEIIAFLERIKQPKYDEIRQAIYLLYFFGLRPCEVDNDAHKEGNFLIARNRKRKNGKIEYKKIPIPSQAQGLIDWNKPLTFQTQSKYAQDELIKDLLNGKTGYYLRHTFSTVCQQYVRPDIVDIWMGDSPQRLVGKVYTHFPDEFMCEQMQKVQFPLP
;
A
#
# COMPACT_ATOMS: atom_id res chain seq x y z
N MET A 1 30.54 24.31 -21.83
CA MET A 1 29.72 23.10 -21.57
C MET A 1 29.31 22.53 -22.92
N ASN A 2 29.39 21.24 -23.12
CA ASN A 2 29.35 20.60 -24.43
C ASN A 2 27.93 20.64 -25.01
N GLN A 3 27.71 21.26 -26.16
CA GLN A 3 26.40 21.29 -26.86
C GLN A 3 25.83 19.87 -27.14
N GLU A 4 26.71 18.89 -27.30
CA GLU A 4 26.36 17.49 -27.46
C GLU A 4 25.64 16.93 -26.22
N LEU A 5 26.10 17.24 -25.01
CA LEU A 5 25.51 16.79 -23.75
C LEU A 5 24.10 17.37 -23.55
N LEU A 6 23.87 18.62 -23.97
CA LEU A 6 22.55 19.26 -23.91
C LEU A 6 21.56 18.64 -24.92
N LYS A 7 22.05 18.24 -26.11
CA LYS A 7 21.20 17.50 -27.09
C LYS A 7 20.87 16.10 -26.61
N GLU A 8 21.81 15.44 -25.94
CA GLU A 8 21.59 14.12 -25.33
C GLU A 8 20.56 14.16 -24.17
N ILE A 9 20.66 15.17 -23.30
CA ILE A 9 19.71 15.40 -22.22
C ILE A 9 18.32 15.73 -22.75
N ALA A 10 18.21 16.60 -23.78
CA ALA A 10 16.94 16.94 -24.40
C ALA A 10 16.30 15.74 -25.14
N GLY A 11 17.12 14.88 -25.78
CA GLY A 11 16.70 13.61 -26.36
C GLY A 11 16.16 12.64 -25.33
N TYR A 12 16.86 12.50 -24.21
CA TYR A 12 16.47 11.62 -23.10
C TYR A 12 15.16 12.05 -22.45
N ILE A 13 14.96 13.35 -22.23
CA ILE A 13 13.71 13.92 -21.70
C ILE A 13 12.54 13.66 -22.67
N LYS A 14 12.78 13.76 -23.97
CA LYS A 14 11.76 13.51 -25.01
C LYS A 14 11.37 12.03 -25.10
N GLU A 15 12.32 11.13 -24.93
CA GLU A 15 12.11 9.68 -24.93
C GLU A 15 11.36 9.21 -23.67
N MET A 16 11.68 9.79 -22.52
CA MET A 16 10.99 9.50 -21.25
C MET A 16 9.55 10.04 -21.20
N ALA A 17 9.25 11.13 -21.89
CA ALA A 17 7.89 11.68 -21.98
C ALA A 17 6.93 10.80 -22.82
N THR A 18 7.47 9.86 -23.62
CA THR A 18 6.68 8.95 -24.47
C THR A 18 6.49 7.55 -23.85
N THR A 19 7.15 7.23 -22.74
CA THR A 19 7.03 5.94 -22.04
C THR A 19 6.29 6.11 -20.70
N PRO A 20 5.31 5.25 -20.37
CA PRO A 20 4.63 5.30 -19.07
C PRO A 20 5.52 4.68 -17.98
N THR A 21 6.59 5.38 -17.61
CA THR A 21 7.51 4.99 -16.53
C THR A 21 7.40 5.92 -15.33
N ALA A 22 7.70 5.34 -14.17
CA ALA A 22 7.46 5.90 -12.85
C ALA A 22 7.96 7.35 -12.66
N ASP A 23 7.18 8.14 -11.95
CA ASP A 23 7.45 9.53 -11.51
C ASP A 23 8.85 9.80 -10.91
N GLU A 24 9.54 8.77 -10.41
CA GLU A 24 10.87 8.88 -9.81
C GLU A 24 12.00 9.07 -10.85
N ASP A 25 11.89 8.46 -12.01
CA ASP A 25 12.90 8.53 -13.08
C ASP A 25 12.84 9.88 -13.81
N ILE A 26 11.63 10.39 -14.02
CA ILE A 26 11.40 11.74 -14.56
C ILE A 26 11.93 12.79 -13.58
N LEU A 27 11.74 12.61 -12.30
CA LEU A 27 12.26 13.47 -11.24
C LEU A 27 13.79 13.48 -11.16
N THR A 28 14.44 12.38 -11.48
CA THR A 28 15.90 12.25 -11.49
C THR A 28 16.49 12.94 -12.72
N ALA A 29 15.89 12.75 -13.89
CA ALA A 29 16.27 13.44 -15.12
C ALA A 29 16.10 14.97 -15.01
N LEU A 30 15.00 15.43 -14.40
CA LEU A 30 14.76 16.85 -14.12
C LEU A 30 15.76 17.46 -13.13
N LYS A 31 16.26 16.71 -12.15
CA LYS A 31 17.30 17.16 -11.22
C LYS A 31 18.64 17.36 -11.93
N ILE A 32 18.99 16.44 -12.81
CA ILE A 32 20.23 16.49 -13.62
C ILE A 32 20.14 17.69 -14.59
N ALA A 33 19.03 17.83 -15.31
CA ALA A 33 18.81 18.94 -16.23
C ALA A 33 18.89 20.31 -15.53
N ASN A 34 18.25 20.45 -14.35
CA ASN A 34 18.21 21.71 -13.60
C ASN A 34 19.56 22.13 -12.95
N SER A 35 20.50 21.20 -12.81
CA SER A 35 21.86 21.52 -12.34
C SER A 35 22.77 22.11 -13.43
N PHE A 36 22.34 22.00 -14.69
CA PHE A 36 23.17 22.41 -15.85
C PHE A 36 22.52 23.50 -16.72
N ILE A 37 21.26 23.84 -16.56
CA ILE A 37 20.52 24.77 -17.41
C ILE A 37 20.37 26.12 -16.69
N THR A 38 21.03 27.14 -17.18
CA THR A 38 20.85 28.56 -16.77
C THR A 38 19.85 29.26 -17.69
N GLU A 39 19.25 30.38 -17.25
CA GLU A 39 18.34 31.19 -18.09
C GLU A 39 18.98 31.57 -19.42
N GLU A 40 20.30 31.88 -19.41
CA GLU A 40 21.10 32.21 -20.59
C GLU A 40 21.21 31.02 -21.55
N THR A 41 21.26 29.80 -21.03
CA THR A 41 21.32 28.57 -21.84
C THR A 41 19.98 28.30 -22.54
N ILE A 42 18.88 28.55 -21.87
CA ILE A 42 17.51 28.40 -22.41
C ILE A 42 17.28 29.45 -23.51
N GLN A 43 17.66 30.70 -23.27
CA GLN A 43 17.50 31.76 -24.25
C GLN A 43 18.32 31.48 -25.52
N ASN A 44 19.55 30.99 -25.38
CA ASN A 44 20.37 30.60 -26.52
C ASN A 44 19.77 29.45 -27.36
N LEU A 45 19.11 28.49 -26.70
CA LEU A 45 18.43 27.38 -27.39
C LEU A 45 17.16 27.84 -28.14
N ILE A 46 16.49 28.87 -27.63
CA ILE A 46 15.35 29.51 -28.31
C ILE A 46 15.84 30.32 -29.51
N ASP A 47 16.90 31.13 -29.33
CA ASP A 47 17.45 32.00 -30.34
C ASP A 47 18.11 31.22 -31.48
N THR A 48 18.67 30.04 -31.23
CA THR A 48 19.22 29.12 -32.22
C THR A 48 18.18 28.25 -32.92
N GLY A 49 16.91 28.30 -32.51
CA GLY A 49 15.83 27.48 -33.06
C GLY A 49 15.91 25.98 -32.71
N GLU A 50 16.78 25.60 -31.79
CA GLU A 50 16.92 24.22 -31.29
C GLU A 50 15.80 23.89 -30.30
N LEU A 51 15.16 24.90 -29.68
CA LEU A 51 13.92 24.79 -28.88
C LEU A 51 12.83 25.62 -29.57
N LYS A 52 11.84 24.95 -30.19
CA LYS A 52 10.67 25.61 -30.75
C LYS A 52 9.59 25.66 -29.68
N LEU A 53 9.10 26.88 -29.38
CA LEU A 53 7.85 27.06 -28.64
C LEU A 53 6.70 26.77 -29.61
N GLU A 54 6.02 25.64 -29.49
CA GLU A 54 4.78 25.39 -30.23
C GLU A 54 3.68 26.27 -29.67
N GLU A 55 3.10 27.10 -30.55
CA GLU A 55 1.87 27.84 -30.24
C GLU A 55 0.71 26.88 -30.04
N GLU A 56 -0.11 27.20 -29.07
CA GLU A 56 -1.26 26.43 -28.58
C GLU A 56 -2.09 25.71 -29.66
N ASN A 57 -2.07 24.36 -29.64
CA ASN A 57 -3.30 23.60 -29.94
C ASN A 57 -3.20 22.20 -29.34
N SER A 58 -4.15 21.95 -28.44
CA SER A 58 -4.75 20.67 -28.01
C SER A 58 -3.88 19.59 -27.36
N GLU A 59 -4.17 19.34 -26.11
CA GLU A 59 -4.23 18.07 -25.38
C GLU A 59 -2.95 17.33 -24.96
N THR A 60 -1.77 17.83 -25.27
CA THR A 60 -0.51 17.34 -24.65
C THR A 60 0.39 18.51 -24.30
N GLU A 61 0.18 19.15 -23.15
CA GLU A 61 1.18 20.06 -22.60
C GLU A 61 2.43 19.24 -22.25
N SER A 62 3.47 19.38 -23.07
CA SER A 62 4.74 18.72 -22.82
C SER A 62 5.37 19.28 -21.55
N LEU A 63 5.99 18.40 -20.76
CA LEU A 63 6.71 18.76 -19.52
C LEU A 63 7.73 19.90 -19.73
N GLY A 64 8.26 20.01 -20.95
CA GLY A 64 9.21 21.06 -21.39
C GLY A 64 8.59 22.47 -21.43
N SER A 65 7.35 22.61 -21.91
CA SER A 65 6.67 23.92 -21.95
C SER A 65 6.31 24.41 -20.53
N GLU A 66 5.97 23.51 -19.62
CA GLU A 66 5.76 23.84 -18.21
C GLU A 66 7.05 24.35 -17.52
N ILE A 67 8.19 23.76 -17.80
CA ILE A 67 9.49 24.19 -17.24
C ILE A 67 9.84 25.60 -17.71
N ILE A 68 9.64 25.91 -18.98
CA ILE A 68 9.91 27.25 -19.57
C ILE A 68 8.95 28.30 -19.01
N THR A 69 7.66 27.99 -18.90
CA THR A 69 6.66 28.88 -18.30
C THR A 69 6.98 29.16 -16.82
N PHE A 70 7.52 28.19 -16.09
CA PHE A 70 7.94 28.36 -14.69
C PHE A 70 9.19 29.26 -14.55
N ALA A 71 10.16 29.16 -15.43
CA ALA A 71 11.36 30.01 -15.42
C ALA A 71 11.00 31.48 -15.62
N LYS A 72 9.98 31.79 -16.46
CA LYS A 72 9.48 33.14 -16.71
C LYS A 72 8.51 33.66 -15.65
N GLY A 73 8.09 32.85 -14.68
CA GLY A 73 7.25 33.29 -13.56
C GLY A 73 5.76 33.56 -13.87
N GLU A 74 5.30 33.24 -15.09
CA GLU A 74 3.90 33.46 -15.51
C GLU A 74 3.01 32.26 -15.21
N ILE A 75 1.83 32.53 -14.66
CA ILE A 75 0.80 31.52 -14.37
C ILE A 75 -0.49 31.92 -15.09
N THR A 76 -0.85 31.17 -16.09
CA THR A 76 -2.15 31.30 -16.74
C THR A 76 -3.15 30.31 -16.16
N LYS A 77 -4.30 30.84 -15.73
CA LYS A 77 -5.58 30.23 -15.26
C LYS A 77 -5.53 29.01 -14.33
N MET A 78 -6.11 29.16 -13.16
CA MET A 78 -6.21 28.13 -12.11
C MET A 78 -7.63 27.61 -11.94
N ASP A 79 -7.74 26.28 -11.86
CA ASP A 79 -8.98 25.57 -11.51
C ASP A 79 -9.06 25.26 -10.00
N LYS A 80 -10.26 24.95 -9.46
CA LYS A 80 -10.58 24.93 -8.03
C LYS A 80 -9.98 23.79 -7.20
N THR A 81 -9.33 22.79 -7.81
CA THR A 81 -8.83 21.57 -7.14
C THR A 81 -7.31 21.41 -7.18
N PHE A 82 -6.58 22.46 -7.11
CA PHE A 82 -5.21 22.58 -7.57
C PHE A 82 -4.12 22.10 -6.61
N LYS A 83 -3.36 21.08 -7.01
CA LYS A 83 -2.05 20.71 -6.44
C LYS A 83 -1.00 20.83 -7.54
N LYS A 84 -0.16 21.88 -7.53
CA LYS A 84 0.99 22.00 -8.45
C LYS A 84 2.30 21.92 -7.69
N HIS A 85 3.32 21.38 -8.38
CA HIS A 85 4.70 21.38 -7.93
C HIS A 85 5.45 22.45 -8.70
N PHE A 86 6.28 23.24 -7.99
CA PHE A 86 7.13 24.26 -8.60
C PHE A 86 8.58 23.98 -8.26
N ILE A 87 9.48 24.22 -9.21
CA ILE A 87 10.92 24.22 -8.95
C ILE A 87 11.32 25.66 -8.59
N LEU A 88 11.73 25.88 -7.36
CA LEU A 88 12.14 27.18 -6.84
C LEU A 88 13.51 27.04 -6.17
N ASN A 89 14.52 27.74 -6.66
CA ASN A 89 15.93 27.59 -6.23
C ASN A 89 16.41 26.10 -6.22
N GLY A 90 16.02 25.32 -7.22
CA GLY A 90 16.36 23.90 -7.30
C GLY A 90 15.58 22.98 -6.35
N TYR A 91 14.58 23.50 -5.62
CA TYR A 91 13.73 22.73 -4.73
C TYR A 91 12.36 22.48 -5.36
N ILE A 92 11.94 21.22 -5.48
CA ILE A 92 10.60 20.88 -5.94
C ILE A 92 9.61 21.13 -4.80
N ALA A 93 8.98 22.29 -4.80
CA ALA A 93 8.07 22.75 -3.78
C ALA A 93 6.63 22.41 -4.15
N HIS A 94 5.85 21.94 -3.18
CA HIS A 94 4.44 21.63 -3.34
C HIS A 94 3.60 22.86 -3.00
N VAL A 95 2.74 23.31 -3.93
CA VAL A 95 1.86 24.46 -3.74
C VAL A 95 0.41 24.00 -3.55
N THR A 96 -0.22 24.51 -2.50
CA THR A 96 -1.64 24.28 -2.22
C THR A 96 -2.36 25.62 -2.01
N LYS A 97 -3.55 25.74 -2.57
CA LYS A 97 -4.50 26.82 -2.21
C LYS A 97 -5.37 26.31 -1.07
N ARG A 98 -5.37 27.00 0.06
CA ARG A 98 -6.13 26.62 1.26
C ARG A 98 -7.13 27.71 1.63
N GLN A 99 -8.26 27.31 2.19
CA GLN A 99 -9.26 28.20 2.74
C GLN A 99 -9.02 28.38 4.24
N SER A 100 -8.99 29.64 4.69
CA SER A 100 -8.98 30.00 6.11
C SER A 100 -10.34 30.57 6.48
N GLY A 101 -10.95 30.07 7.57
CA GLY A 101 -12.30 30.46 7.99
C GLY A 101 -12.50 31.98 8.27
N LYS A 102 -11.42 32.73 8.55
CA LYS A 102 -11.45 34.17 8.85
C LYS A 102 -10.77 35.08 7.81
N LYS A 103 -9.94 34.55 6.91
CA LYS A 103 -9.07 35.33 6.00
C LYS A 103 -9.24 35.03 4.52
N GLY A 104 -10.25 34.25 4.12
CA GLY A 104 -10.41 33.84 2.73
C GLY A 104 -9.38 32.78 2.28
N PHE A 105 -9.01 32.78 0.99
CA PHE A 105 -8.04 31.81 0.46
C PHE A 105 -6.61 32.33 0.62
N TYR A 106 -5.66 31.40 0.87
CA TYR A 106 -4.23 31.66 0.85
C TYR A 106 -3.49 30.55 0.14
N TYR A 107 -2.32 30.87 -0.39
CA TYR A 107 -1.40 29.92 -1.01
C TYR A 107 -0.35 29.50 0.00
N GLN A 108 -0.08 28.17 0.06
CA GLN A 108 0.96 27.59 0.89
C GLN A 108 1.94 26.85 -0.02
N ILE A 109 3.21 27.23 0.02
CA ILE A 109 4.32 26.60 -0.69
C ILE A 109 5.15 25.83 0.33
N ARG A 110 5.38 24.54 0.11
CA ARG A 110 6.04 23.67 1.08
C ARG A 110 7.05 22.76 0.40
N TYR A 111 8.23 22.67 1.00
CA TYR A 111 9.26 21.70 0.68
C TYR A 111 9.64 20.92 1.93
N ARG A 112 9.49 19.58 1.91
CA ARG A 112 9.81 18.68 3.02
C ARG A 112 10.55 17.47 2.50
N ARG A 113 11.83 17.65 2.16
CA ARG A 113 12.71 16.58 1.69
C ARG A 113 14.14 16.84 2.17
N ASN A 114 14.98 15.79 2.15
CA ASN A 114 16.40 15.86 2.47
C ASN A 114 16.70 16.56 3.82
N GLY A 115 15.84 16.35 4.83
CA GLY A 115 16.01 16.97 6.15
C GLY A 115 15.58 18.43 6.24
N TYR A 116 15.06 19.03 5.17
CA TYR A 116 14.51 20.40 5.19
C TYR A 116 13.00 20.42 5.36
N ASN A 117 12.52 21.40 6.11
CA ASN A 117 11.10 21.75 6.19
C ASN A 117 10.94 23.24 5.97
N VAL A 118 10.76 23.62 4.71
CA VAL A 118 10.55 25.02 4.31
C VAL A 118 9.08 25.21 3.97
N GLU A 119 8.48 26.24 4.55
CA GLU A 119 7.10 26.61 4.28
C GLU A 119 6.99 28.13 4.14
N ALA A 120 6.24 28.57 3.14
CA ALA A 120 5.88 29.96 2.95
C ALA A 120 4.40 30.07 2.57
N SER A 121 3.71 31.05 3.10
CA SER A 121 2.30 31.28 2.80
C SER A 121 1.99 32.77 2.62
N SER A 122 1.06 33.05 1.71
CA SER A 122 0.49 34.42 1.50
C SER A 122 -0.85 34.30 0.79
N VAL A 123 -1.66 35.35 0.90
CA VAL A 123 -2.88 35.50 0.11
C VAL A 123 -2.59 35.69 -1.37
N ASN A 124 -1.38 36.19 -1.70
CA ASN A 124 -0.88 36.33 -3.05
C ASN A 124 0.16 35.26 -3.35
N LEU A 125 -0.01 34.52 -4.47
CA LEU A 125 0.89 33.44 -4.86
C LEU A 125 2.30 33.94 -5.16
N GLN A 126 2.47 35.09 -5.81
CA GLN A 126 3.80 35.64 -6.12
C GLN A 126 4.55 36.04 -4.85
N GLU A 127 3.84 36.59 -3.87
CA GLU A 127 4.42 36.88 -2.55
C GLU A 127 4.80 35.59 -1.80
N ALA A 128 3.98 34.54 -1.86
CA ALA A 128 4.31 33.26 -1.28
C ALA A 128 5.57 32.64 -1.92
N LYS A 129 5.72 32.76 -3.26
CA LYS A 129 6.92 32.34 -3.99
C LYS A 129 8.13 33.17 -3.54
N ARG A 130 8.03 34.49 -3.51
CA ARG A 130 9.13 35.37 -3.07
C ARG A 130 9.60 35.00 -1.66
N LYS A 131 8.67 34.77 -0.73
CA LYS A 131 8.99 34.34 0.64
C LYS A 131 9.67 32.97 0.65
N PHE A 132 9.26 32.05 -0.21
CA PHE A 132 9.87 30.74 -0.32
C PHE A 132 11.28 30.82 -0.91
N LEU A 133 11.46 31.59 -1.98
CA LEU A 133 12.77 31.83 -2.60
C LEU A 133 13.76 32.45 -1.60
N GLU A 134 13.32 33.43 -0.82
CA GLU A 134 14.15 34.03 0.23
C GLU A 134 14.58 33.02 1.30
N LYS A 135 13.68 32.14 1.72
CA LYS A 135 13.96 31.08 2.69
C LYS A 135 14.89 30.00 2.16
N THR A 136 14.88 29.76 0.85
CA THR A 136 15.68 28.71 0.19
C THR A 136 17.01 29.23 -0.38
N LYS A 137 17.37 30.49 -0.17
CA LYS A 137 18.71 31.00 -0.48
C LYS A 137 19.78 30.21 0.30
N PRO A 138 20.99 30.00 -0.28
CA PRO A 138 22.06 29.25 0.37
C PRO A 138 22.37 29.71 1.80
N GLU A 139 22.34 31.01 2.06
CA GLU A 139 22.59 31.61 3.38
C GLU A 139 21.46 31.39 4.39
N ASN A 140 20.24 31.13 3.93
CA ASN A 140 19.05 31.01 4.77
C ASN A 140 18.57 29.58 4.95
N ILE A 141 18.80 28.69 3.97
CA ILE A 141 18.21 27.34 3.95
C ILE A 141 18.62 26.51 5.15
N GLY A 142 19.81 26.72 5.68
CA GLY A 142 20.33 26.03 6.87
C GLY A 142 19.42 26.21 8.10
N LYS A 143 18.71 27.33 8.21
CA LYS A 143 17.75 27.61 9.31
C LYS A 143 16.50 26.71 9.27
N TYR A 144 16.22 26.10 8.11
CA TYR A 144 15.07 25.23 7.86
C TYR A 144 15.46 23.76 7.77
N LEU A 145 16.74 23.47 8.07
CA LEU A 145 17.21 22.10 8.16
C LEU A 145 16.67 21.49 9.45
N VAL A 146 15.63 20.67 9.32
CA VAL A 146 15.15 19.81 10.38
C VAL A 146 16.02 18.53 10.38
N LYS A 147 17.35 18.70 10.43
CA LYS A 147 18.22 17.64 10.89
C LYS A 147 18.00 17.59 12.39
N LYS A 148 17.28 16.61 12.88
CA LYS A 148 17.53 16.15 14.23
C LYS A 148 19.03 15.80 14.25
N MET A 149 19.86 16.68 14.82
CA MET A 149 21.18 16.26 15.24
C MET A 149 20.94 15.05 16.11
N LYS A 150 21.59 13.91 15.83
CA LYS A 150 21.58 12.79 16.76
C LYS A 150 21.92 13.41 18.11
N SER A 151 21.03 13.30 19.07
CA SER A 151 21.16 14.02 20.34
C SER A 151 22.36 13.56 21.17
N GLY A 152 23.08 12.56 20.71
CA GLY A 152 24.09 11.84 21.45
C GLY A 152 23.53 10.97 22.59
N PHE A 153 22.23 11.07 22.85
CA PHE A 153 21.55 10.34 23.93
C PHE A 153 20.81 9.09 23.46
N ASN A 154 20.89 8.71 22.16
CA ASN A 154 20.16 7.57 21.60
C ASN A 154 18.66 7.61 21.96
N LEU A 155 17.96 8.65 21.50
CA LEU A 155 16.52 8.79 21.74
C LEU A 155 15.75 7.64 21.09
N LEU A 156 14.61 7.24 21.67
CA LEU A 156 13.78 6.17 21.13
C LEU A 156 13.40 6.44 19.66
N GLU A 157 13.14 7.69 19.30
CA GLU A 157 12.81 8.09 17.92
C GLU A 157 14.00 7.92 16.97
N GLU A 158 15.23 8.21 17.40
CA GLU A 158 16.44 8.01 16.61
C GLU A 158 16.68 6.52 16.33
N ILE A 159 16.54 5.70 17.35
CA ILE A 159 16.69 4.24 17.22
C ILE A 159 15.56 3.63 16.42
N PHE A 160 14.32 4.16 16.52
CA PHE A 160 13.22 3.77 15.65
C PHE A 160 13.52 4.06 14.18
N GLU A 161 14.04 5.24 13.84
CA GLU A 161 14.36 5.59 12.46
C GLU A 161 15.44 4.66 11.88
N GLU A 162 16.46 4.34 12.64
CA GLU A 162 17.50 3.37 12.25
C GLU A 162 16.93 1.97 12.04
N TRP A 163 16.15 1.47 12.98
CA TRP A 163 15.48 0.18 12.89
C TRP A 163 14.47 0.14 11.72
N HIS A 164 13.71 1.20 11.53
CA HIS A 164 12.73 1.31 10.46
C HIS A 164 13.40 1.29 9.09
N ALA A 165 14.52 2.01 8.92
CA ALA A 165 15.33 1.96 7.70
C ALA A 165 15.91 0.55 7.47
N TYR A 166 16.42 -0.12 8.52
CA TYR A 166 16.89 -1.51 8.45
C TYR A 166 15.80 -2.49 8.03
N LYS A 167 14.53 -2.24 8.40
CA LYS A 167 13.38 -3.07 8.03
C LYS A 167 12.90 -2.88 6.60
N LYS A 168 13.31 -1.82 5.93
CA LYS A 168 12.94 -1.56 4.52
C LYS A 168 13.38 -2.73 3.64
N GLY A 169 12.46 -3.27 2.84
CA GLY A 169 12.70 -4.43 1.98
C GLY A 169 12.67 -5.81 2.69
N THR A 170 12.70 -5.86 4.04
CA THR A 170 12.55 -7.12 4.78
C THR A 170 11.10 -7.45 5.14
N VAL A 171 10.23 -6.48 5.06
CA VAL A 171 8.77 -6.59 5.28
C VAL A 171 8.03 -5.95 4.12
N VAL A 172 6.75 -6.31 3.93
CA VAL A 172 5.92 -5.68 2.90
C VAL A 172 5.66 -4.20 3.23
N ASP A 173 5.55 -3.34 2.22
CA ASP A 173 5.42 -1.89 2.38
C ASP A 173 4.29 -1.46 3.31
N LYS A 174 3.15 -2.15 3.24
CA LYS A 174 2.01 -1.91 4.15
C LYS A 174 2.38 -2.12 5.63
N GLU A 175 3.18 -3.13 5.94
CA GLU A 175 3.67 -3.40 7.28
C GLU A 175 4.69 -2.37 7.71
N HIS A 176 5.61 -2.01 6.82
CA HIS A 176 6.60 -0.97 7.03
C HIS A 176 5.95 0.38 7.35
N LEU A 177 4.92 0.77 6.57
CA LEU A 177 4.14 1.98 6.83
C LEU A 177 3.40 1.90 8.17
N ARG A 178 2.85 0.73 8.54
CA ARG A 178 2.14 0.51 9.81
C ARG A 178 3.05 0.72 11.00
N PHE A 179 4.31 0.29 10.95
CA PHE A 179 5.28 0.58 12.00
C PHE A 179 5.45 2.07 12.21
N LYS A 180 5.60 2.84 11.12
CA LYS A 180 5.72 4.30 11.20
C LYS A 180 4.49 4.96 11.79
N VAL A 181 3.28 4.58 11.34
CA VAL A 181 2.02 5.13 11.87
C VAL A 181 1.86 4.80 13.36
N ASN A 182 2.16 3.56 13.76
CA ASN A 182 2.07 3.15 15.15
C ASN A 182 3.07 3.88 16.05
N PHE A 183 4.29 4.11 15.56
CA PHE A 183 5.32 4.84 16.30
C PHE A 183 4.96 6.32 16.45
N MET A 184 4.52 6.97 15.40
CA MET A 184 4.14 8.39 15.43
C MET A 184 2.90 8.68 16.29
N ALA A 185 2.09 7.64 16.57
CA ALA A 185 0.96 7.75 17.50
C ALA A 185 1.35 7.63 18.97
N LEU A 186 2.61 7.33 19.29
CA LEU A 186 3.12 7.29 20.68
C LEU A 186 3.24 8.72 21.23
N PRO A 187 3.13 8.90 22.58
CA PRO A 187 3.38 10.18 23.22
C PRO A 187 4.78 10.73 22.88
N GLU A 188 4.86 12.03 22.62
CA GLU A 188 6.13 12.67 22.26
C GLU A 188 7.18 12.52 23.35
N GLU A 189 6.78 12.63 24.61
CA GLU A 189 7.64 12.44 25.76
C GLU A 189 8.34 11.07 25.76
N LEU A 190 7.63 10.01 25.37
CA LEU A 190 8.23 8.68 25.23
C LEU A 190 9.15 8.61 24.02
N ARG A 191 8.77 9.21 22.89
CA ARG A 191 9.58 9.19 21.65
C ARG A 191 10.89 9.94 21.82
N GLN A 192 10.90 11.02 22.61
CA GLN A 192 12.07 11.87 22.90
C GLN A 192 12.88 11.37 24.12
N LYS A 193 12.44 10.29 24.78
CA LYS A 193 13.17 9.73 25.94
C LYS A 193 14.39 8.93 25.46
N PRO A 194 15.57 9.06 26.12
CA PRO A 194 16.72 8.20 25.86
C PRO A 194 16.35 6.73 26.02
N ILE A 195 16.72 5.88 25.06
CA ILE A 195 16.31 4.48 25.05
C ILE A 195 16.85 3.72 26.27
N THR A 196 18.00 4.12 26.79
CA THR A 196 18.63 3.58 28.02
C THR A 196 17.83 3.86 29.28
N GLN A 197 16.96 4.88 29.27
CA GLN A 197 16.12 5.28 30.41
C GLN A 197 14.69 4.75 30.32
N ILE A 198 14.35 4.05 29.22
CA ILE A 198 13.01 3.49 29.05
C ILE A 198 12.91 2.18 29.82
N ARG A 199 11.96 2.16 30.75
CA ARG A 199 11.68 0.99 31.59
C ARG A 199 10.43 0.25 31.07
N THR A 200 10.28 -1.00 31.50
CA THR A 200 9.07 -1.81 31.21
C THR A 200 7.77 -1.08 31.55
N VAL A 201 7.76 -0.32 32.69
CA VAL A 201 6.56 0.42 33.11
C VAL A 201 6.19 1.55 32.14
N ASP A 202 7.15 2.22 31.51
CA ASP A 202 6.90 3.30 30.56
C ASP A 202 6.17 2.75 29.31
N ILE A 203 6.56 1.54 28.89
CA ILE A 203 5.94 0.84 27.75
C ILE A 203 4.56 0.29 28.13
N ASP A 204 4.44 -0.33 29.30
CA ASP A 204 3.18 -0.91 29.77
C ASP A 204 2.12 0.17 29.94
N THR A 205 2.49 1.36 30.45
CA THR A 205 1.58 2.51 30.57
C THR A 205 0.95 2.90 29.22
N VAL A 206 1.75 2.93 28.15
CA VAL A 206 1.24 3.26 26.79
C VAL A 206 0.39 2.13 26.21
N MET A 207 0.64 0.88 26.63
CA MET A 207 -0.03 -0.30 26.10
C MET A 207 -1.26 -0.72 26.91
N LYS A 208 -1.45 -0.21 28.14
CA LYS A 208 -2.44 -0.71 29.12
C LYS A 208 -3.88 -0.58 28.62
N ASP A 209 -4.23 0.56 28.03
CA ASP A 209 -5.62 0.92 27.72
C ASP A 209 -5.96 0.83 26.24
N VAL A 210 -5.10 0.17 25.44
CA VAL A 210 -5.36 0.01 24.01
C VAL A 210 -6.13 -1.28 23.71
N LYS A 211 -6.87 -1.25 22.59
CA LYS A 211 -7.58 -2.44 22.10
C LYS A 211 -6.61 -3.62 21.90
N PRO A 212 -7.05 -4.88 22.13
CA PRO A 212 -6.16 -6.06 22.08
C PRO A 212 -5.33 -6.16 20.79
N ARG A 213 -5.89 -5.85 19.64
CA ARG A 213 -5.17 -5.86 18.36
C ARG A 213 -4.07 -4.79 18.31
N LYS A 214 -4.35 -3.59 18.81
CA LYS A 214 -3.38 -2.49 18.88
C LYS A 214 -2.25 -2.82 19.86
N TYR A 215 -2.59 -3.49 20.98
CA TYR A 215 -1.62 -4.01 21.92
C TYR A 215 -0.60 -4.97 21.24
N GLU A 216 -1.08 -5.94 20.46
CA GLU A 216 -0.21 -6.85 19.71
C GLU A 216 0.72 -6.09 18.73
N GLU A 217 0.19 -5.09 18.06
CA GLU A 217 0.94 -4.26 17.09
C GLU A 217 2.01 -3.43 17.77
N LEU A 218 1.68 -2.75 18.88
CA LEU A 218 2.63 -1.96 19.66
C LEU A 218 3.70 -2.84 20.30
N ARG A 219 3.31 -3.99 20.85
CA ARG A 219 4.28 -4.95 21.39
C ARG A 219 5.26 -5.45 20.33
N THR A 220 4.78 -5.73 19.12
CA THR A 220 5.61 -6.13 17.99
C THR A 220 6.58 -5.02 17.61
N LEU A 221 6.10 -3.78 17.54
CA LEU A 221 6.88 -2.59 17.25
C LEU A 221 7.99 -2.39 18.28
N PHE A 222 7.64 -2.28 19.56
CA PHE A 222 8.61 -2.08 20.64
C PHE A 222 9.62 -3.22 20.71
N ASN A 223 9.16 -4.47 20.64
CA ASN A 223 10.07 -5.62 20.65
C ASN A 223 11.05 -5.60 19.47
N GLY A 224 10.63 -5.12 18.29
CA GLY A 224 11.49 -4.93 17.14
C GLY A 224 12.58 -3.86 17.38
N ILE A 225 12.18 -2.69 17.87
CA ILE A 225 13.09 -1.57 18.16
C ILE A 225 14.10 -1.96 19.24
N PHE A 226 13.63 -2.50 20.36
CA PHE A 226 14.51 -2.85 21.49
C PHE A 226 15.43 -4.04 21.18
N LYS A 227 14.99 -5.03 20.40
CA LYS A 227 15.88 -6.08 19.90
C LYS A 227 17.00 -5.53 19.00
N TYR A 228 16.67 -4.56 18.15
CA TYR A 228 17.66 -3.86 17.34
C TYR A 228 18.67 -3.11 18.20
N ALA A 229 18.18 -2.38 19.21
CA ALA A 229 19.04 -1.63 20.13
C ALA A 229 19.97 -2.55 20.94
N VAL A 230 19.52 -3.73 21.37
CA VAL A 230 20.36 -4.75 22.02
C VAL A 230 21.41 -5.28 21.04
N ALA A 231 21.00 -5.65 19.81
CA ALA A 231 21.91 -6.16 18.80
C ALA A 231 22.97 -5.13 18.37
N SER A 232 22.62 -3.83 18.44
CA SER A 232 23.53 -2.70 18.14
C SER A 232 24.39 -2.30 19.37
N GLY A 233 24.29 -2.99 20.50
CA GLY A 233 25.07 -2.69 21.71
C GLY A 233 24.66 -1.40 22.44
N ILE A 234 23.51 -0.80 22.12
CA ILE A 234 23.04 0.46 22.71
C ILE A 234 22.47 0.22 24.13
N ILE A 235 21.79 -0.90 24.31
CA ILE A 235 21.25 -1.35 25.59
C ILE A 235 21.60 -2.82 25.85
N GLN A 236 21.64 -3.24 27.09
CA GLN A 236 21.97 -4.64 27.47
C GLN A 236 20.72 -5.54 27.47
N HIS A 237 19.56 -5.01 27.81
CA HIS A 237 18.34 -5.78 28.01
C HIS A 237 17.14 -5.16 27.27
N ASN A 238 16.27 -6.02 26.76
CA ASN A 238 15.01 -5.60 26.14
C ASN A 238 13.91 -5.45 27.22
N PRO A 239 13.43 -4.23 27.50
CA PRO A 239 12.41 -4.01 28.53
C PRO A 239 11.04 -4.62 28.19
N VAL A 240 10.80 -4.94 26.92
CA VAL A 240 9.54 -5.58 26.46
C VAL A 240 9.51 -7.07 26.80
N ALA A 241 10.65 -7.70 27.07
CA ALA A 241 10.74 -9.14 27.31
C ALA A 241 9.89 -9.57 28.53
N LEU A 242 9.78 -8.72 29.55
CA LEU A 242 9.00 -8.99 30.76
C LEU A 242 7.50 -8.74 30.60
N ILE A 243 7.07 -8.06 29.55
CA ILE A 243 5.65 -7.78 29.29
C ILE A 243 4.99 -9.07 28.79
N LYS A 244 4.06 -9.60 29.59
CA LYS A 244 3.29 -10.79 29.22
C LYS A 244 2.51 -10.55 27.93
N PHE A 245 2.60 -11.51 27.01
CA PHE A 245 1.86 -11.44 25.75
C PHE A 245 0.38 -11.76 26.00
N LYS A 246 -0.47 -10.74 25.90
CA LYS A 246 -1.92 -10.91 25.86
C LYS A 246 -2.31 -11.05 24.40
N ARG A 247 -2.68 -12.25 23.96
CA ARG A 247 -3.28 -12.44 22.64
C ARG A 247 -4.69 -11.84 22.64
N ALA A 248 -5.00 -11.10 21.59
CA ALA A 248 -6.38 -10.78 21.30
C ALA A 248 -7.17 -12.09 21.13
N GLU A 249 -8.28 -12.21 21.81
CA GLU A 249 -9.21 -13.30 21.53
C GLU A 249 -9.57 -13.23 20.04
N ARG A 250 -9.25 -14.29 19.33
CA ARG A 250 -9.66 -14.40 17.94
C ARG A 250 -11.15 -14.71 17.95
N GLN A 251 -11.96 -13.82 17.43
CA GLN A 251 -13.34 -14.16 17.14
C GLN A 251 -13.31 -15.37 16.18
N THR A 252 -13.80 -16.51 16.68
CA THR A 252 -14.10 -17.66 15.83
C THR A 252 -15.21 -17.23 14.88
N ARG A 253 -14.98 -17.45 13.60
CA ARG A 253 -16.04 -17.27 12.60
C ARG A 253 -16.69 -18.63 12.42
N ASP A 254 -17.96 -18.72 12.76
CA ASP A 254 -18.71 -19.94 12.54
C ASP A 254 -19.06 -20.12 11.06
N ALA A 255 -19.19 -21.35 10.63
CA ALA A 255 -19.74 -21.65 9.30
C ALA A 255 -21.20 -21.17 9.22
N LEU A 256 -21.65 -20.82 8.02
CA LEU A 256 -23.04 -20.46 7.81
C LEU A 256 -23.95 -21.68 8.05
N PRO A 257 -25.04 -21.54 8.82
CA PRO A 257 -26.07 -22.58 8.95
C PRO A 257 -26.69 -22.89 7.58
N LYS A 258 -27.14 -24.13 7.38
CA LYS A 258 -27.76 -24.58 6.12
C LYS A 258 -28.88 -23.64 5.63
N LYS A 259 -29.73 -23.14 6.55
CA LYS A 259 -30.80 -22.18 6.21
C LYS A 259 -30.26 -20.89 5.61
N GLU A 260 -29.15 -20.34 6.16
CA GLU A 260 -28.54 -19.13 5.65
C GLU A 260 -27.84 -19.37 4.31
N ILE A 261 -27.25 -20.56 4.11
CA ILE A 261 -26.65 -20.96 2.83
C ILE A 261 -27.71 -20.94 1.74
N ILE A 262 -28.84 -21.62 1.95
CA ILE A 262 -29.95 -21.65 0.99
C ILE A 262 -30.44 -20.23 0.72
N ALA A 263 -30.63 -19.41 1.75
CA ALA A 263 -31.14 -18.05 1.63
C ALA A 263 -30.20 -17.15 0.79
N PHE A 264 -28.88 -17.21 1.00
CA PHE A 264 -27.97 -16.39 0.20
C PHE A 264 -27.85 -16.91 -1.24
N LEU A 265 -27.92 -18.23 -1.48
CA LEU A 265 -27.88 -18.81 -2.81
C LEU A 265 -29.14 -18.48 -3.63
N GLU A 266 -30.27 -18.27 -2.99
CA GLU A 266 -31.47 -17.72 -3.66
C GLU A 266 -31.31 -16.23 -3.93
N ARG A 267 -30.85 -15.45 -2.94
CA ARG A 267 -30.70 -14.00 -3.10
C ARG A 267 -29.68 -13.59 -4.16
N ILE A 268 -28.56 -14.34 -4.28
CA ILE A 268 -27.51 -14.02 -5.24
C ILE A 268 -27.97 -14.07 -6.70
N LYS A 269 -29.09 -14.72 -7.00
CA LYS A 269 -29.69 -14.74 -8.34
C LYS A 269 -30.25 -13.38 -8.76
N GLN A 270 -30.48 -12.46 -7.83
CA GLN A 270 -31.00 -11.12 -8.12
C GLN A 270 -29.97 -10.29 -8.90
N PRO A 271 -30.42 -9.43 -9.86
CA PRO A 271 -29.54 -8.64 -10.73
C PRO A 271 -28.54 -7.74 -9.97
N LYS A 272 -28.92 -7.23 -8.79
CA LYS A 272 -28.03 -6.38 -7.98
C LYS A 272 -26.73 -7.04 -7.53
N TYR A 273 -26.63 -8.38 -7.59
CA TYR A 273 -25.43 -9.12 -7.23
C TYR A 273 -24.63 -9.65 -8.41
N ASP A 274 -24.98 -9.28 -9.65
CA ASP A 274 -24.32 -9.78 -10.86
C ASP A 274 -22.81 -9.54 -10.83
N GLU A 275 -22.38 -8.37 -10.33
CA GLU A 275 -20.96 -7.99 -10.24
C GLU A 275 -20.14 -8.85 -9.25
N ILE A 276 -20.80 -9.52 -8.29
CA ILE A 276 -20.12 -10.35 -7.30
C ILE A 276 -20.48 -11.85 -7.42
N ARG A 277 -21.48 -12.22 -8.21
CA ARG A 277 -22.04 -13.57 -8.24
C ARG A 277 -20.99 -14.65 -8.50
N GLN A 278 -20.19 -14.53 -9.55
CA GLN A 278 -19.16 -15.51 -9.89
C GLN A 278 -18.15 -15.65 -8.76
N ALA A 279 -17.68 -14.53 -8.24
CA ALA A 279 -16.74 -14.47 -7.14
C ALA A 279 -17.27 -15.13 -5.85
N ILE A 280 -18.55 -14.92 -5.52
CA ILE A 280 -19.19 -15.54 -4.36
C ILE A 280 -19.29 -17.06 -4.51
N TYR A 281 -19.60 -17.56 -5.72
CA TYR A 281 -19.58 -19.01 -5.97
C TYR A 281 -18.18 -19.59 -5.78
N LEU A 282 -17.13 -18.88 -6.21
CA LEU A 282 -15.74 -19.31 -5.96
C LEU A 282 -15.39 -19.34 -4.47
N LEU A 283 -15.85 -18.35 -3.69
CA LEU A 283 -15.64 -18.35 -2.25
C LEU A 283 -16.37 -19.52 -1.57
N TYR A 284 -17.57 -19.85 -2.02
CA TYR A 284 -18.41 -20.88 -1.41
C TYR A 284 -17.98 -22.30 -1.79
N PHE A 285 -17.83 -22.58 -3.10
CA PHE A 285 -17.56 -23.91 -3.60
C PHE A 285 -16.07 -24.34 -3.58
N PHE A 286 -15.15 -23.38 -3.46
CA PHE A 286 -13.72 -23.65 -3.49
C PHE A 286 -12.96 -23.11 -2.27
N GLY A 287 -13.63 -22.46 -1.37
CA GLY A 287 -13.04 -21.93 -0.14
C GLY A 287 -11.92 -20.92 -0.38
N LEU A 288 -11.94 -20.19 -1.49
CA LEU A 288 -10.94 -19.17 -1.78
C LEU A 288 -10.99 -18.04 -0.74
N ARG A 289 -9.84 -17.39 -0.50
CA ARG A 289 -9.84 -16.12 0.21
C ARG A 289 -10.34 -15.02 -0.73
N PRO A 290 -11.04 -13.97 -0.25
CA PRO A 290 -11.48 -12.86 -1.11
C PRO A 290 -10.35 -12.23 -1.95
N CYS A 291 -9.10 -12.26 -1.48
CA CYS A 291 -7.94 -11.77 -2.21
C CYS A 291 -7.36 -12.78 -3.22
N GLU A 292 -7.89 -14.01 -3.29
CA GLU A 292 -7.49 -15.05 -4.23
C GLU A 292 -8.47 -15.16 -5.41
N VAL A 293 -9.57 -14.40 -5.33
CA VAL A 293 -10.53 -14.22 -6.42
C VAL A 293 -10.01 -13.09 -7.30
N ASP A 294 -9.15 -13.43 -8.22
CA ASP A 294 -8.41 -12.49 -9.08
C ASP A 294 -8.26 -13.06 -10.50
N ASN A 295 -7.58 -12.34 -11.37
CA ASN A 295 -7.40 -12.72 -12.78
C ASN A 295 -6.53 -13.97 -12.97
N ASP A 296 -5.80 -14.43 -11.95
CA ASP A 296 -5.01 -15.67 -12.01
C ASP A 296 -5.92 -16.91 -11.86
N ALA A 297 -7.17 -16.73 -11.37
CA ALA A 297 -8.12 -17.82 -11.20
C ALA A 297 -8.69 -18.27 -12.56
N HIS A 298 -8.56 -19.56 -12.89
CA HIS A 298 -9.06 -20.13 -14.14
C HIS A 298 -9.37 -21.63 -14.00
N LYS A 299 -10.13 -22.15 -14.97
CA LYS A 299 -10.43 -23.58 -15.05
C LYS A 299 -9.37 -24.30 -15.89
N GLU A 300 -8.88 -25.44 -15.37
CA GLU A 300 -8.04 -26.36 -16.10
C GLU A 300 -8.57 -27.79 -15.92
N GLY A 301 -9.15 -28.34 -16.97
CA GLY A 301 -9.84 -29.64 -16.92
C GLY A 301 -10.94 -29.66 -15.83
N ASN A 302 -10.81 -30.57 -14.89
CA ASN A 302 -11.75 -30.75 -13.76
C ASN A 302 -11.35 -29.93 -12.51
N PHE A 303 -10.47 -28.95 -12.66
CA PHE A 303 -9.95 -28.18 -11.55
C PHE A 303 -10.13 -26.69 -11.71
N LEU A 304 -10.32 -25.98 -10.60
CA LEU A 304 -10.05 -24.58 -10.47
C LEU A 304 -8.59 -24.40 -10.06
N ILE A 305 -7.85 -23.62 -10.82
CA ILE A 305 -6.50 -23.16 -10.47
C ILE A 305 -6.62 -21.74 -9.90
N ALA A 306 -6.04 -21.51 -8.72
CA ALA A 306 -6.07 -20.19 -8.08
C ALA A 306 -4.76 -19.91 -7.35
N ARG A 307 -4.27 -18.68 -7.40
CA ARG A 307 -3.02 -18.30 -6.74
C ARG A 307 -3.17 -18.33 -5.22
N ASN A 308 -2.24 -18.98 -4.51
CA ASN A 308 -2.19 -18.98 -3.05
C ASN A 308 -1.57 -17.69 -2.52
N ARG A 309 -2.39 -16.68 -2.25
CA ARG A 309 -1.94 -15.36 -1.76
C ARG A 309 -1.39 -15.36 -0.31
N LYS A 310 -1.47 -16.48 0.41
CA LYS A 310 -0.90 -16.61 1.77
C LYS A 310 0.61 -16.84 1.76
N ARG A 311 1.15 -17.37 0.68
CA ARG A 311 2.58 -17.67 0.58
C ARG A 311 3.39 -16.37 0.49
N LYS A 312 4.43 -16.29 1.35
CA LYS A 312 5.36 -15.17 1.46
C LYS A 312 6.67 -15.50 0.75
N ASN A 313 7.57 -14.55 0.64
CA ASN A 313 8.93 -14.70 0.10
C ASN A 313 9.01 -14.89 -1.42
N GLY A 314 8.14 -14.23 -2.20
CA GLY A 314 8.23 -14.18 -3.66
C GLY A 314 7.90 -15.52 -4.37
N LYS A 315 7.61 -16.60 -3.64
CA LYS A 315 7.17 -17.85 -4.27
C LYS A 315 5.72 -17.71 -4.75
N ILE A 316 5.54 -17.85 -6.05
CA ILE A 316 4.22 -18.01 -6.67
C ILE A 316 3.84 -19.46 -6.55
N GLU A 317 2.74 -19.75 -5.90
CA GLU A 317 2.22 -21.10 -5.71
C GLU A 317 0.72 -21.09 -6.03
N TYR A 318 0.28 -22.07 -6.78
CA TYR A 318 -1.12 -22.21 -7.16
C TYR A 318 -1.76 -23.37 -6.38
N LYS A 319 -3.04 -23.19 -6.09
CA LYS A 319 -3.91 -24.23 -5.57
C LYS A 319 -4.62 -24.89 -6.73
N LYS A 320 -4.72 -26.20 -6.70
CA LYS A 320 -5.48 -27.00 -7.65
C LYS A 320 -6.63 -27.66 -6.89
N ILE A 321 -7.86 -27.17 -7.14
CA ILE A 321 -9.05 -27.55 -6.38
C ILE A 321 -10.04 -28.21 -7.32
N PRO A 322 -10.45 -29.46 -7.08
CA PRO A 322 -11.41 -30.13 -7.94
C PRO A 322 -12.74 -29.40 -7.97
N ILE A 323 -13.42 -29.40 -9.11
CA ILE A 323 -14.72 -28.76 -9.30
C ILE A 323 -15.81 -29.67 -8.74
N PRO A 324 -16.56 -29.26 -7.70
CA PRO A 324 -17.68 -30.04 -7.20
C PRO A 324 -18.81 -30.10 -8.24
N SER A 325 -19.52 -31.24 -8.32
CA SER A 325 -20.64 -31.40 -9.23
C SER A 325 -21.73 -30.34 -9.07
N GLN A 326 -21.97 -29.90 -7.84
CA GLN A 326 -22.95 -28.86 -7.52
C GLN A 326 -22.57 -27.46 -8.04
N ALA A 327 -21.30 -27.21 -8.33
CA ALA A 327 -20.85 -25.94 -8.92
C ALA A 327 -21.03 -25.93 -10.47
N GLN A 328 -21.22 -27.10 -11.09
CA GLN A 328 -21.45 -27.21 -12.52
C GLN A 328 -22.76 -26.51 -12.91
N GLY A 329 -22.69 -25.66 -13.93
CA GLY A 329 -23.85 -24.87 -14.38
C GLY A 329 -24.15 -23.61 -13.57
N LEU A 330 -23.54 -23.44 -12.36
CA LEU A 330 -23.67 -22.19 -11.59
C LEU A 330 -22.56 -21.18 -11.93
N ILE A 331 -21.39 -21.67 -12.31
CA ILE A 331 -20.22 -20.86 -12.65
C ILE A 331 -20.08 -20.83 -14.18
N ASP A 332 -20.10 -19.63 -14.72
CA ASP A 332 -19.81 -19.41 -16.13
C ASP A 332 -18.29 -19.24 -16.31
N TRP A 333 -17.62 -20.29 -16.74
CA TRP A 333 -16.18 -20.34 -16.92
C TRP A 333 -15.65 -19.46 -18.06
N ASN A 334 -16.54 -18.92 -18.91
CA ASN A 334 -16.18 -17.99 -19.98
C ASN A 334 -16.19 -16.53 -19.52
N LYS A 335 -16.67 -16.26 -18.30
CA LYS A 335 -16.67 -14.92 -17.70
C LYS A 335 -15.48 -14.74 -16.77
N PRO A 336 -15.05 -13.48 -16.54
CA PRO A 336 -14.03 -13.21 -15.52
C PRO A 336 -14.42 -13.78 -14.16
N LEU A 337 -13.53 -14.56 -13.58
CA LEU A 337 -13.71 -15.18 -12.26
C LEU A 337 -13.32 -14.22 -11.12
N THR A 338 -13.54 -12.93 -11.28
CA THR A 338 -13.18 -11.86 -10.36
C THR A 338 -14.40 -11.07 -9.93
N PHE A 339 -14.21 -10.24 -8.89
CA PHE A 339 -15.20 -9.23 -8.56
C PHE A 339 -15.22 -8.15 -9.64
N GLN A 340 -16.38 -7.82 -10.16
CA GLN A 340 -16.58 -6.82 -11.24
C GLN A 340 -16.96 -5.43 -10.68
N THR A 341 -16.89 -5.23 -9.38
CA THR A 341 -17.24 -3.98 -8.70
C THR A 341 -16.20 -2.89 -8.94
N GLN A 342 -16.64 -1.63 -9.06
CA GLN A 342 -15.77 -0.47 -9.27
C GLN A 342 -14.78 -0.20 -8.13
N SER A 343 -15.08 -0.65 -6.91
CA SER A 343 -14.23 -0.44 -5.75
C SER A 343 -14.36 -1.56 -4.73
N LYS A 344 -13.32 -1.69 -3.90
CA LYS A 344 -13.34 -2.63 -2.75
C LYS A 344 -14.45 -2.29 -1.76
N TYR A 345 -14.79 -1.03 -1.60
CA TYR A 345 -15.90 -0.61 -0.72
C TYR A 345 -17.23 -1.13 -1.25
N ALA A 346 -17.54 -0.92 -2.52
CA ALA A 346 -18.77 -1.42 -3.15
C ALA A 346 -18.86 -2.95 -3.06
N GLN A 347 -17.75 -3.65 -3.30
CA GLN A 347 -17.64 -5.09 -3.11
C GLN A 347 -18.03 -5.53 -1.69
N ASP A 348 -17.43 -4.90 -0.68
CA ASP A 348 -17.66 -5.28 0.72
C ASP A 348 -19.09 -4.99 1.17
N GLU A 349 -19.71 -3.91 0.68
CA GLU A 349 -21.13 -3.58 0.96
C GLU A 349 -22.08 -4.59 0.32
N LEU A 350 -21.88 -4.96 -0.94
CA LEU A 350 -22.69 -5.99 -1.61
C LEU A 350 -22.55 -7.36 -0.91
N ILE A 351 -21.34 -7.72 -0.48
CA ILE A 351 -21.12 -8.98 0.27
C ILE A 351 -21.83 -8.95 1.62
N LYS A 352 -21.74 -7.84 2.36
CA LYS A 352 -22.42 -7.69 3.65
C LYS A 352 -23.94 -7.73 3.50
N ASP A 353 -24.46 -7.05 2.49
CA ASP A 353 -25.88 -7.09 2.18
C ASP A 353 -26.34 -8.52 1.84
N LEU A 354 -25.60 -9.23 0.98
CA LEU A 354 -25.89 -10.62 0.63
C LEU A 354 -25.86 -11.57 1.84
N LEU A 355 -24.89 -11.39 2.73
CA LEU A 355 -24.58 -12.29 3.85
C LEU A 355 -25.04 -11.75 5.22
N ASN A 356 -26.02 -10.83 5.26
CA ASN A 356 -26.58 -10.26 6.50
C ASN A 356 -25.48 -9.70 7.43
N GLY A 357 -24.63 -8.82 6.91
CA GLY A 357 -23.55 -8.18 7.65
C GLY A 357 -22.25 -9.00 7.78
N LYS A 358 -22.24 -10.25 7.29
CA LYS A 358 -21.07 -11.11 7.34
C LYS A 358 -20.12 -10.85 6.16
N THR A 359 -18.84 -11.16 6.32
CA THR A 359 -17.81 -10.98 5.27
C THR A 359 -17.65 -12.25 4.43
N GLY A 360 -17.07 -12.15 3.24
CA GLY A 360 -16.78 -13.29 2.35
C GLY A 360 -15.91 -14.40 2.99
N TYR A 361 -15.21 -14.12 4.10
CA TYR A 361 -14.49 -15.14 4.85
C TYR A 361 -15.39 -16.17 5.51
N TYR A 362 -16.65 -15.84 5.82
CA TYR A 362 -17.63 -16.83 6.31
C TYR A 362 -17.89 -17.94 5.30
N LEU A 363 -17.88 -17.64 4.00
CA LEU A 363 -18.03 -18.65 2.95
C LEU A 363 -16.85 -19.64 2.93
N ARG A 364 -15.63 -19.16 3.14
CA ARG A 364 -14.46 -20.03 3.26
C ARG A 364 -14.52 -20.93 4.51
N HIS A 365 -14.99 -20.42 5.64
CA HIS A 365 -15.24 -21.23 6.84
C HIS A 365 -16.33 -22.27 6.58
N THR A 366 -17.39 -21.87 5.89
CA THR A 366 -18.49 -22.77 5.47
C THR A 366 -17.97 -23.88 4.56
N PHE A 367 -17.17 -23.55 3.54
CA PHE A 367 -16.52 -24.54 2.69
C PHE A 367 -15.75 -25.58 3.52
N SER A 368 -14.86 -25.11 4.41
CA SER A 368 -14.08 -25.99 5.27
C SER A 368 -14.94 -26.91 6.10
N THR A 369 -15.98 -26.35 6.75
CA THR A 369 -16.90 -27.12 7.61
C THR A 369 -17.73 -28.13 6.83
N VAL A 370 -18.22 -27.75 5.63
CA VAL A 370 -18.98 -28.67 4.77
C VAL A 370 -18.08 -29.80 4.28
N CYS A 371 -16.89 -29.48 3.74
CA CYS A 371 -15.98 -30.51 3.21
C CYS A 371 -15.52 -31.49 4.29
N GLN A 372 -15.22 -31.04 5.50
CA GLN A 372 -14.76 -31.90 6.60
C GLN A 372 -15.80 -32.89 7.11
N GLN A 373 -17.08 -32.76 6.73
CA GLN A 373 -18.11 -33.75 7.02
C GLN A 373 -17.98 -35.01 6.15
N TYR A 374 -17.31 -34.88 5.00
CA TYR A 374 -17.21 -35.93 3.96
C TYR A 374 -15.79 -36.38 3.69
N VAL A 375 -14.83 -35.51 3.92
CA VAL A 375 -13.44 -35.67 3.48
C VAL A 375 -12.48 -35.38 4.64
N ARG A 376 -11.35 -36.08 4.64
CA ARG A 376 -10.28 -35.88 5.65
C ARG A 376 -9.80 -34.44 5.71
N PRO A 377 -9.55 -33.91 6.92
CA PRO A 377 -9.13 -32.51 7.09
C PRO A 377 -7.84 -32.12 6.33
N ASP A 378 -6.87 -33.05 6.17
CA ASP A 378 -5.62 -32.78 5.47
C ASP A 378 -5.82 -32.54 3.96
N ILE A 379 -6.81 -33.19 3.35
CA ILE A 379 -7.20 -32.95 1.94
C ILE A 379 -7.85 -31.57 1.82
N VAL A 380 -8.73 -31.23 2.75
CA VAL A 380 -9.38 -29.91 2.78
C VAL A 380 -8.35 -28.81 2.98
N ASP A 381 -7.33 -28.99 3.84
CA ASP A 381 -6.22 -28.06 4.02
C ASP A 381 -5.45 -27.82 2.70
N ILE A 382 -5.20 -28.87 1.92
CA ILE A 382 -4.56 -28.77 0.60
C ILE A 382 -5.41 -27.94 -0.34
N TRP A 383 -6.72 -28.22 -0.47
CA TRP A 383 -7.63 -27.43 -1.31
C TRP A 383 -7.67 -25.96 -0.88
N MET A 384 -7.65 -25.71 0.42
CA MET A 384 -7.61 -24.34 0.96
C MET A 384 -6.24 -23.67 0.80
N GLY A 385 -5.19 -24.41 0.40
CA GLY A 385 -3.82 -23.89 0.30
C GLY A 385 -3.21 -23.59 1.67
N ASP A 386 -3.69 -24.24 2.71
CA ASP A 386 -3.09 -24.23 4.04
C ASP A 386 -2.11 -25.39 4.17
N SER A 387 -1.07 -25.25 4.99
CA SER A 387 -0.12 -26.31 5.22
C SER A 387 -0.74 -27.31 6.19
N PRO A 388 -0.73 -28.62 5.86
CA PRO A 388 -1.17 -29.65 6.81
C PRO A 388 -0.45 -29.52 8.14
N GLN A 389 -1.15 -29.70 9.24
CA GLN A 389 -0.58 -29.49 10.58
C GLN A 389 0.45 -30.58 10.93
N ARG A 390 0.28 -31.80 10.43
CA ARG A 390 1.17 -32.92 10.68
C ARG A 390 2.37 -32.90 9.73
N LEU A 391 3.56 -33.19 10.26
CA LEU A 391 4.81 -33.23 9.48
C LEU A 391 4.71 -34.21 8.31
N VAL A 392 4.12 -35.40 8.51
CA VAL A 392 3.90 -36.43 7.47
C VAL A 392 3.10 -35.88 6.29
N GLY A 393 2.02 -35.11 6.55
CA GLY A 393 1.24 -34.47 5.48
C GLY A 393 1.98 -33.38 4.73
N LYS A 394 3.01 -32.76 5.34
CA LYS A 394 3.80 -31.70 4.70
C LYS A 394 4.86 -32.23 3.72
N VAL A 395 5.38 -33.45 3.94
CA VAL A 395 6.60 -33.93 3.28
C VAL A 395 6.31 -35.12 2.37
N TYR A 396 5.37 -35.97 2.75
CA TYR A 396 5.23 -37.28 2.11
C TYR A 396 3.90 -37.54 1.39
N THR A 397 2.95 -36.58 1.44
CA THR A 397 1.63 -36.85 0.88
C THR A 397 1.43 -36.10 -0.43
N HIS A 398 1.54 -36.79 -1.55
CA HIS A 398 1.11 -36.37 -2.88
C HIS A 398 -0.12 -37.22 -3.26
N PHE A 399 -1.26 -36.52 -3.44
CA PHE A 399 -2.47 -37.20 -3.89
C PHE A 399 -2.60 -37.07 -5.41
N PRO A 400 -2.88 -38.18 -6.14
CA PRO A 400 -3.20 -38.12 -7.56
C PRO A 400 -4.43 -37.28 -7.82
N ASP A 401 -4.51 -36.67 -9.00
CA ASP A 401 -5.62 -35.80 -9.42
C ASP A 401 -6.95 -36.54 -9.39
N GLU A 402 -6.96 -37.81 -9.84
CA GLU A 402 -8.15 -38.65 -9.84
C GLU A 402 -8.68 -38.87 -8.44
N PHE A 403 -7.80 -39.18 -7.49
CA PHE A 403 -8.18 -39.31 -6.08
C PHE A 403 -8.75 -38.01 -5.52
N MET A 404 -8.15 -36.85 -5.83
CA MET A 404 -8.64 -35.56 -5.36
C MET A 404 -10.02 -35.26 -5.94
N CYS A 405 -10.27 -35.58 -7.21
CA CYS A 405 -11.58 -35.46 -7.82
C CYS A 405 -12.63 -36.40 -7.16
N GLU A 406 -12.26 -37.66 -6.92
CA GLU A 406 -13.16 -38.60 -6.21
C GLU A 406 -13.52 -38.11 -4.81
N GLN A 407 -12.57 -37.55 -4.07
CA GLN A 407 -12.86 -37.00 -2.73
C GLN A 407 -13.84 -35.81 -2.83
N MET A 408 -13.68 -34.92 -3.82
CA MET A 408 -14.57 -33.78 -4.00
C MET A 408 -16.00 -34.21 -4.37
N GLN A 409 -16.16 -35.29 -5.15
CA GLN A 409 -17.50 -35.80 -5.51
C GLN A 409 -18.29 -36.33 -4.31
N LYS A 410 -17.63 -36.67 -3.19
CA LYS A 410 -18.29 -37.07 -1.94
C LYS A 410 -18.93 -35.91 -1.22
N VAL A 411 -18.45 -34.71 -1.46
CA VAL A 411 -18.91 -33.50 -0.77
C VAL A 411 -20.30 -33.10 -1.25
N GLN A 412 -21.22 -32.93 -0.32
CA GLN A 412 -22.59 -32.49 -0.60
C GLN A 412 -22.76 -31.03 -0.11
N PHE A 413 -22.57 -30.08 -1.00
CA PHE A 413 -22.83 -28.68 -0.68
C PHE A 413 -24.34 -28.45 -0.56
N PRO A 414 -24.82 -27.76 0.50
CA PRO A 414 -26.20 -27.32 0.58
C PRO A 414 -26.57 -26.42 -0.62
N LEU A 415 -27.64 -26.79 -1.31
CA LEU A 415 -28.25 -26.03 -2.40
C LEU A 415 -29.71 -25.73 -2.08
N PRO A 416 -30.33 -24.70 -2.74
CA PRO A 416 -31.75 -24.40 -2.66
C PRO A 416 -32.63 -25.56 -3.12
#